data_f7b44bc1424577627fea9108d7993186
#
_entry.id   f7b44bc1424577627fea9108d7993186
#
_cell.length_a   1.000
_cell.length_b   1.000
_cell.length_c   1.000
_cell.angle_alpha   90.00
_cell.angle_beta   90.00
_cell.angle_gamma   90.00
#
_symmetry.space_group_name_H-M   'P 1'
#
loop_
_entity.id
_entity.type
_entity.pdbx_description
1 polymer ?
#
loop_
_entity_poly.entity_id
_entity_poly.type
_entity_poly.pdbx_seq_one_letter_code
_entity_poly.pdbx_strand_id
1 'polypeptide(L)'
;YYKEKSQPASTLDLIDSTAASVRLSNKNAVGIVEQLVEQYEKYKSMPVEEVSDFDLHLLYHTIFNKVSVVLTSKIEDDFVLTDDDSTQEKLDKLGKMLNELSTLSQKGIEKVSSLEIESVVADDTGIPIGKIQAQEKDRLLGIETKLHERVKGQDKAIRTLSEIGR
;
A
#
# COMPACT_ATOMS: atom_id res chain seq x y z
N TYR A 1 -10.20 14.86 -9.98
CA TYR A 1 -10.64 13.48 -9.95
C TYR A 1 -12.17 13.37 -9.88
N TYR A 2 -12.84 14.17 -9.10
CA TYR A 2 -14.31 14.20 -8.98
C TYR A 2 -14.93 15.17 -9.99
N LYS A 3 -14.90 14.80 -11.29
CA LYS A 3 -15.37 15.68 -12.39
C LYS A 3 -16.89 15.88 -12.45
N GLU A 4 -17.65 15.00 -11.80
CA GLU A 4 -19.12 15.01 -11.89
C GLU A 4 -19.82 15.86 -10.81
N LYS A 5 -19.11 16.28 -9.78
CA LYS A 5 -19.67 17.09 -8.69
C LYS A 5 -19.09 18.50 -8.69
N SER A 6 -19.96 19.51 -8.53
CA SER A 6 -19.55 20.92 -8.43
C SER A 6 -18.94 21.22 -7.05
N GLN A 7 -18.00 22.17 -7.02
CA GLN A 7 -17.53 22.78 -5.77
C GLN A 7 -18.62 23.70 -5.18
N PRO A 8 -18.82 23.74 -3.85
CA PRO A 8 -18.03 23.11 -2.77
C PRO A 8 -18.51 21.73 -2.35
N ALA A 9 -19.59 21.18 -2.94
CA ALA A 9 -20.21 19.93 -2.51
C ALA A 9 -19.23 18.74 -2.56
N SER A 10 -18.41 18.62 -3.60
CA SER A 10 -17.42 17.55 -3.71
C SER A 10 -16.36 17.59 -2.61
N THR A 11 -15.97 18.79 -2.17
CA THR A 11 -14.99 18.95 -1.08
C THR A 11 -15.58 18.55 0.27
N LEU A 12 -16.84 18.93 0.55
CA LEU A 12 -17.53 18.56 1.78
C LEU A 12 -17.74 17.04 1.84
N ASP A 13 -18.21 16.43 0.77
CA ASP A 13 -18.37 14.96 0.67
C ASP A 13 -17.03 14.23 0.93
N LEU A 14 -15.93 14.75 0.39
CA LEU A 14 -14.61 14.15 0.61
C LEU A 14 -14.15 14.26 2.06
N ILE A 15 -14.37 15.41 2.71
CA ILE A 15 -14.03 15.59 4.12
C ILE A 15 -14.86 14.64 4.99
N ASP A 16 -16.16 14.54 4.73
CA ASP A 16 -17.06 13.66 5.49
C ASP A 16 -16.68 12.18 5.29
N SER A 17 -16.39 11.78 4.05
CA SER A 17 -15.92 10.43 3.72
C SER A 17 -14.60 10.10 4.44
N THR A 18 -13.65 11.04 4.42
CA THR A 18 -12.37 10.87 5.12
C THR A 18 -12.56 10.77 6.62
N ALA A 19 -13.37 11.64 7.22
CA ALA A 19 -13.65 11.60 8.65
C ALA A 19 -14.35 10.28 9.06
N ALA A 20 -15.26 9.78 8.25
CA ALA A 20 -15.92 8.49 8.45
C ALA A 20 -14.92 7.33 8.37
N SER A 21 -14.01 7.33 7.38
CA SER A 21 -12.96 6.32 7.22
C SER A 21 -11.99 6.31 8.40
N VAL A 22 -11.55 7.49 8.86
CA VAL A 22 -10.70 7.62 10.05
C VAL A 22 -11.42 7.08 11.30
N ARG A 23 -12.68 7.43 11.49
CA ARG A 23 -13.47 6.97 12.65
C ARG A 23 -13.66 5.46 12.65
N LEU A 24 -13.94 4.88 11.49
CA LEU A 24 -14.09 3.44 11.33
C LEU A 24 -12.76 2.72 11.55
N SER A 25 -11.67 3.28 11.02
CA SER A 25 -10.32 2.78 11.23
C SER A 25 -9.99 2.74 12.72
N ASN A 26 -10.14 3.86 13.45
CA ASN A 26 -9.87 3.92 14.88
C ASN A 26 -10.69 2.92 15.70
N LYS A 27 -11.93 2.63 15.27
CA LYS A 27 -12.79 1.68 15.98
C LYS A 27 -12.37 0.23 15.81
N ASN A 28 -11.93 -0.16 14.61
CA ASN A 28 -11.76 -1.55 14.22
C ASN A 28 -10.29 -1.98 14.13
N ALA A 29 -9.35 -1.02 14.01
CA ALA A 29 -7.96 -1.31 13.67
C ALA A 29 -7.26 -2.23 14.68
N VAL A 30 -7.46 -2.00 15.98
CA VAL A 30 -6.80 -2.80 17.03
C VAL A 30 -7.13 -4.28 16.87
N GLY A 31 -8.42 -4.62 16.80
CA GLY A 31 -8.83 -6.02 16.69
C GLY A 31 -8.41 -6.67 15.36
N ILE A 32 -8.36 -5.91 14.26
CA ILE A 32 -7.87 -6.43 12.98
C ILE A 32 -6.37 -6.69 13.05
N VAL A 33 -5.60 -5.76 13.59
CA VAL A 33 -4.14 -5.90 13.71
C VAL A 33 -3.78 -7.03 14.67
N GLU A 34 -4.47 -7.19 15.79
CA GLU A 34 -4.27 -8.31 16.72
C GLU A 34 -4.46 -9.67 16.03
N GLN A 35 -5.51 -9.83 15.22
CA GLN A 35 -5.73 -11.05 14.43
C GLN A 35 -4.60 -11.33 13.43
N LEU A 36 -4.07 -10.28 12.79
CA LEU A 36 -2.96 -10.40 11.83
C LEU A 36 -1.65 -10.75 12.55
N VAL A 37 -1.41 -10.18 13.71
CA VAL A 37 -0.26 -10.53 14.56
C VAL A 37 -0.36 -12.00 15.01
N GLU A 38 -1.54 -12.47 15.41
CA GLU A 38 -1.73 -13.87 15.76
C GLU A 38 -1.44 -14.82 14.58
N GLN A 39 -1.82 -14.45 13.36
CA GLN A 39 -1.48 -15.22 12.15
C GLN A 39 0.03 -15.20 11.88
N TYR A 40 0.68 -14.05 12.02
CA TYR A 40 2.12 -13.93 11.86
C TYR A 40 2.90 -14.77 12.88
N GLU A 41 2.51 -14.76 14.15
CA GLU A 41 3.18 -15.54 15.21
C GLU A 41 3.10 -17.06 14.96
N LYS A 42 2.06 -17.55 14.27
CA LYS A 42 1.99 -18.94 13.80
C LYS A 42 3.12 -19.25 12.84
N TYR A 43 3.32 -18.41 11.81
CA TYR A 43 4.42 -18.60 10.85
C TYR A 43 5.79 -18.46 11.50
N LYS A 44 5.96 -17.50 12.40
CA LYS A 44 7.21 -17.27 13.13
C LYS A 44 7.58 -18.45 14.06
N SER A 45 6.59 -19.19 14.57
CA SER A 45 6.80 -20.35 15.42
C SER A 45 7.14 -21.64 14.66
N MET A 46 6.99 -21.64 13.31
CA MET A 46 7.31 -22.78 12.46
C MET A 46 8.81 -22.77 12.09
N PRO A 47 9.41 -23.94 11.79
CA PRO A 47 10.73 -23.98 11.18
C PRO A 47 10.74 -23.20 9.86
N VAL A 48 11.80 -22.44 9.59
CA VAL A 48 11.87 -21.57 8.41
C VAL A 48 11.68 -22.33 7.10
N GLU A 49 12.14 -23.59 7.06
CA GLU A 49 12.02 -24.48 5.91
C GLU A 49 10.58 -24.92 5.62
N GLU A 50 9.70 -24.85 6.60
CA GLU A 50 8.28 -25.21 6.48
C GLU A 50 7.40 -24.02 6.14
N VAL A 51 7.93 -22.79 6.25
CA VAL A 51 7.17 -21.57 5.93
C VAL A 51 7.16 -21.35 4.43
N SER A 52 5.98 -21.45 3.82
CA SER A 52 5.83 -21.21 2.40
C SER A 52 5.96 -19.72 2.06
N ASP A 53 6.73 -19.43 1.03
CA ASP A 53 6.86 -18.09 0.47
C ASP A 53 5.49 -17.51 0.04
N PHE A 54 4.64 -18.36 -0.52
CA PHE A 54 3.27 -18.01 -0.89
C PHE A 54 2.45 -17.56 0.32
N ASP A 55 2.58 -18.21 1.48
CA ASP A 55 1.83 -17.86 2.68
C ASP A 55 2.25 -16.50 3.24
N LEU A 56 3.55 -16.15 3.17
CA LEU A 56 4.05 -14.84 3.57
C LEU A 56 3.54 -13.74 2.65
N HIS A 57 3.55 -13.95 1.33
CA HIS A 57 2.95 -13.02 0.38
C HIS A 57 1.44 -12.88 0.59
N LEU A 58 0.74 -13.98 0.87
CA LEU A 58 -0.68 -13.96 1.17
C LEU A 58 -0.97 -13.16 2.45
N LEU A 59 -0.18 -13.33 3.51
CA LEU A 59 -0.30 -12.53 4.72
C LEU A 59 -0.04 -11.05 4.45
N TYR A 60 1.01 -10.73 3.68
CA TYR A 60 1.31 -9.36 3.25
C TYR A 60 0.10 -8.70 2.56
N HIS A 61 -0.46 -9.35 1.54
CA HIS A 61 -1.64 -8.83 0.86
C HIS A 61 -2.87 -8.76 1.76
N THR A 62 -3.01 -9.70 2.69
CA THR A 62 -4.11 -9.71 3.68
C THR A 62 -4.03 -8.50 4.60
N ILE A 63 -2.83 -8.06 4.99
CA ILE A 63 -2.63 -6.85 5.78
C ILE A 63 -3.19 -5.64 5.03
N PHE A 64 -2.79 -5.42 3.77
CA PHE A 64 -3.27 -4.28 2.97
C PHE A 64 -4.76 -4.34 2.64
N ASN A 65 -5.35 -5.53 2.54
CA ASN A 65 -6.78 -5.70 2.27
C ASN A 65 -7.66 -5.51 3.50
N LYS A 66 -7.18 -5.85 4.70
CA LYS A 66 -7.97 -5.78 5.94
C LYS A 66 -7.75 -4.51 6.73
N VAL A 67 -6.54 -3.98 6.72
CA VAL A 67 -6.21 -2.75 7.44
C VAL A 67 -6.60 -1.55 6.57
N SER A 68 -7.22 -0.56 7.21
CA SER A 68 -7.63 0.67 6.52
C SER A 68 -6.45 1.35 5.81
N VAL A 69 -6.67 1.81 4.58
CA VAL A 69 -5.70 2.57 3.78
C VAL A 69 -5.14 3.78 4.55
N VAL A 70 -5.94 4.38 5.42
CA VAL A 70 -5.53 5.51 6.26
C VAL A 70 -4.42 5.13 7.27
N LEU A 71 -4.36 3.87 7.70
CA LEU A 71 -3.28 3.36 8.55
C LEU A 71 -2.11 2.84 7.71
N THR A 72 -2.39 2.09 6.65
CA THR A 72 -1.33 1.52 5.81
C THR A 72 -0.53 2.60 5.07
N SER A 73 -1.13 3.75 4.76
CA SER A 73 -0.42 4.88 4.16
C SER A 73 0.61 5.56 5.10
N LYS A 74 0.57 5.25 6.39
CA LYS A 74 1.52 5.77 7.39
C LYS A 74 2.73 4.86 7.61
N ILE A 75 2.70 3.65 7.06
CA ILE A 75 3.81 2.70 7.16
C ILE A 75 4.92 3.12 6.19
N GLU A 76 6.17 2.93 6.58
CA GLU A 76 7.33 3.19 5.73
C GLU A 76 7.39 2.21 4.55
N ASP A 77 7.95 2.66 3.41
CA ASP A 77 8.03 1.86 2.17
C ASP A 77 9.05 0.71 2.26
N ASP A 78 9.83 0.63 3.34
CA ASP A 78 10.89 -0.37 3.55
C ASP A 78 10.36 -1.80 3.80
N PHE A 79 9.04 -1.97 3.96
CA PHE A 79 8.42 -3.27 4.25
C PHE A 79 7.92 -4.02 3.02
N VAL A 80 8.24 -3.54 1.83
CA VAL A 80 7.86 -4.24 0.58
C VAL A 80 8.58 -5.58 0.51
N LEU A 81 7.81 -6.66 0.33
CA LEU A 81 8.35 -7.98 0.08
C LEU A 81 8.76 -8.11 -1.39
N THR A 82 9.97 -8.60 -1.62
CA THR A 82 10.49 -8.88 -2.96
C THR A 82 10.77 -10.37 -3.14
N ASP A 83 10.81 -10.83 -4.38
CA ASP A 83 11.14 -12.22 -4.68
C ASP A 83 12.59 -12.57 -4.31
N ASP A 84 13.47 -11.56 -4.22
CA ASP A 84 14.88 -11.71 -3.85
C ASP A 84 15.08 -11.84 -2.31
N ASP A 85 14.08 -11.48 -1.50
CA ASP A 85 14.16 -11.59 -0.05
C ASP A 85 14.12 -13.06 0.38
N SER A 86 14.99 -13.44 1.28
CA SER A 86 14.91 -14.74 1.96
C SER A 86 13.65 -14.84 2.84
N THR A 87 13.20 -16.06 3.15
CA THR A 87 12.06 -16.31 4.05
C THR A 87 12.23 -15.60 5.39
N GLN A 88 13.44 -15.58 5.95
CA GLN A 88 13.74 -14.90 7.20
C GLN A 88 13.59 -13.37 7.07
N GLU A 89 14.09 -12.78 5.99
CA GLU A 89 13.96 -11.34 5.73
C GLU A 89 12.50 -10.94 5.54
N LYS A 90 11.69 -11.75 4.85
CA LYS A 90 10.25 -11.54 4.70
C LYS A 90 9.52 -11.59 6.05
N LEU A 91 9.86 -12.56 6.92
CA LEU A 91 9.33 -12.63 8.28
C LEU A 91 9.71 -11.39 9.09
N ASP A 92 10.96 -10.95 9.02
CA ASP A 92 11.43 -9.77 9.76
C ASP A 92 10.74 -8.49 9.28
N LYS A 93 10.55 -8.32 7.97
CA LYS A 93 9.80 -7.20 7.38
C LYS A 93 8.34 -7.20 7.84
N LEU A 94 7.65 -8.35 7.77
CA LEU A 94 6.27 -8.50 8.23
C LEU A 94 6.13 -8.22 9.73
N GLY A 95 7.06 -8.70 10.53
CA GLY A 95 7.07 -8.46 11.97
C GLY A 95 7.23 -6.97 12.32
N LYS A 96 8.14 -6.26 11.65
CA LYS A 96 8.32 -4.82 11.83
C LYS A 96 7.07 -4.05 11.39
N MET A 97 6.51 -4.38 10.22
CA MET A 97 5.29 -3.79 9.71
C MET A 97 4.12 -3.94 10.69
N LEU A 98 3.89 -5.16 11.20
CA LEU A 98 2.82 -5.43 12.15
C LEU A 98 3.01 -4.72 13.49
N ASN A 99 4.25 -4.60 13.98
CA ASN A 99 4.58 -3.82 15.17
C ASN A 99 4.26 -2.33 14.98
N GLU A 100 4.60 -1.76 13.83
CA GLU A 100 4.28 -0.37 13.51
C GLU A 100 2.76 -0.17 13.40
N LEU A 101 2.05 -1.06 12.71
CA LEU A 101 0.59 -1.06 12.65
C LEU A 101 -0.06 -1.18 14.02
N SER A 102 0.46 -2.03 14.89
CA SER A 102 -0.03 -2.18 16.28
C SER A 102 0.10 -0.87 17.04
N THR A 103 1.26 -0.21 16.95
CA THR A 103 1.50 1.09 17.59
C THR A 103 0.56 2.16 17.04
N LEU A 104 0.41 2.25 15.72
CA LEU A 104 -0.48 3.21 15.06
C LEU A 104 -1.95 2.95 15.38
N SER A 105 -2.38 1.69 15.42
CA SER A 105 -3.76 1.33 15.74
C SER A 105 -4.15 1.66 17.18
N GLN A 106 -3.24 1.47 18.14
CA GLN A 106 -3.46 1.82 19.55
C GLN A 106 -3.49 3.34 19.78
N LYS A 107 -2.62 4.09 19.09
CA LYS A 107 -2.59 5.53 19.17
C LYS A 107 -3.85 6.18 18.57
N GLY A 108 -4.37 5.56 17.50
CA GLY A 108 -5.45 6.12 16.70
C GLY A 108 -5.04 7.38 15.92
N ILE A 109 -5.97 7.86 15.11
CA ILE A 109 -5.80 9.06 14.30
C ILE A 109 -6.69 10.17 14.92
N GLU A 110 -6.05 11.16 15.51
CA GLU A 110 -6.75 12.26 16.21
C GLU A 110 -7.19 13.38 15.28
N LYS A 111 -6.46 13.58 14.18
CA LYS A 111 -6.70 14.69 13.25
C LYS A 111 -6.63 14.18 11.81
N VAL A 112 -7.56 14.66 11.01
CA VAL A 112 -7.52 14.48 9.56
C VAL A 112 -6.55 15.51 8.97
N SER A 113 -5.51 15.03 8.29
CA SER A 113 -4.55 15.84 7.55
C SER A 113 -4.69 15.58 6.04
N SER A 114 -3.84 16.19 5.22
CA SER A 114 -3.80 15.92 3.77
C SER A 114 -3.51 14.46 3.47
N LEU A 115 -2.72 13.78 4.29
CA LEU A 115 -2.36 12.37 4.09
C LEU A 115 -3.59 11.45 4.16
N GLU A 116 -4.47 11.65 5.14
CA GLU A 116 -5.71 10.88 5.26
C GLU A 116 -6.66 11.15 4.08
N ILE A 117 -6.74 12.39 3.63
CA ILE A 117 -7.55 12.77 2.46
C ILE A 117 -6.98 12.12 1.19
N GLU A 118 -5.67 12.21 0.98
CA GLU A 118 -4.98 11.60 -0.15
C GLU A 118 -5.17 10.08 -0.17
N SER A 119 -5.10 9.42 0.99
CA SER A 119 -5.31 7.97 1.12
C SER A 119 -6.72 7.56 0.70
N VAL A 120 -7.74 8.31 1.13
CA VAL A 120 -9.14 8.02 0.76
C VAL A 120 -9.37 8.28 -0.73
N VAL A 121 -8.82 9.37 -1.28
CA VAL A 121 -8.90 9.64 -2.72
C VAL A 121 -8.21 8.55 -3.53
N ALA A 122 -7.06 8.05 -3.08
CA ALA A 122 -6.35 6.96 -3.73
C ALA A 122 -7.18 5.67 -3.73
N ASP A 123 -7.83 5.36 -2.60
CA ASP A 123 -8.69 4.19 -2.46
C ASP A 123 -9.93 4.29 -3.38
N ASP A 124 -10.62 5.42 -3.36
CA ASP A 124 -11.82 5.67 -4.17
C ASP A 124 -11.54 5.67 -5.69
N THR A 125 -10.38 6.16 -6.09
CA THR A 125 -10.04 6.35 -7.52
C THR A 125 -9.17 5.23 -8.08
N GLY A 126 -8.57 4.41 -7.22
CA GLY A 126 -7.55 3.42 -7.59
C GLY A 126 -6.24 4.06 -8.10
N ILE A 127 -6.07 5.38 -7.91
CA ILE A 127 -4.87 6.11 -8.33
C ILE A 127 -3.99 6.30 -7.09
N PRO A 128 -2.79 5.70 -7.04
CA PRO A 128 -1.86 5.91 -5.94
C PRO A 128 -1.45 7.39 -5.87
N ILE A 129 -1.83 8.07 -4.78
CA ILE A 129 -1.45 9.46 -4.55
C ILE A 129 -0.38 9.48 -3.44
N GLY A 130 0.75 10.13 -3.70
CA GLY A 130 1.80 10.43 -2.74
C GLY A 130 2.88 9.37 -2.59
N LYS A 131 2.54 8.11 -2.41
CA LYS A 131 3.50 7.00 -2.43
C LYS A 131 3.25 6.09 -3.62
N ILE A 132 3.39 6.61 -4.85
CA ILE A 132 3.83 5.74 -5.93
C ILE A 132 5.17 5.23 -5.41
N GLN A 133 5.20 3.98 -5.00
CA GLN A 133 6.41 3.34 -4.53
C GLN A 133 7.54 3.75 -5.46
N ALA A 134 8.66 4.20 -4.90
CA ALA A 134 9.81 4.64 -5.71
C ALA A 134 10.13 3.63 -6.81
N GLN A 135 9.87 2.34 -6.55
CA GLN A 135 9.96 1.24 -7.51
C GLN A 135 9.00 1.32 -8.70
N GLU A 136 7.76 1.80 -8.54
CA GLU A 136 6.86 2.00 -9.69
C GLU A 136 7.26 3.21 -10.51
N LYS A 137 7.71 4.27 -9.85
CA LYS A 137 8.27 5.44 -10.52
C LYS A 137 9.52 5.06 -11.31
N ASP A 138 10.45 4.31 -10.72
CA ASP A 138 11.65 3.84 -11.39
C ASP A 138 11.32 2.82 -12.50
N ARG A 139 10.32 1.97 -12.31
CA ARG A 139 9.79 1.09 -13.36
C ARG A 139 9.21 1.88 -14.53
N LEU A 140 8.41 2.92 -14.26
CA LEU A 140 7.84 3.79 -15.29
C LEU A 140 8.91 4.62 -16.00
N LEU A 141 9.90 5.12 -15.26
CA LEU A 141 11.06 5.82 -15.85
C LEU A 141 11.93 4.89 -16.69
N GLY A 142 12.06 3.62 -16.30
CA GLY A 142 12.83 2.60 -17.01
C GLY A 142 12.06 1.87 -18.14
N ILE A 143 10.76 2.16 -18.35
CA ILE A 143 9.92 1.41 -19.29
C ILE A 143 10.41 1.53 -20.74
N GLU A 144 10.90 2.70 -21.13
CA GLU A 144 11.47 2.97 -22.45
C GLU A 144 12.66 2.06 -22.75
N THR A 145 13.59 1.97 -21.81
CA THR A 145 14.78 1.10 -21.93
C THR A 145 14.39 -0.37 -22.03
N LYS A 146 13.47 -0.83 -21.17
CA LYS A 146 12.99 -2.21 -21.20
C LYS A 146 12.22 -2.58 -22.46
N LEU A 147 11.47 -1.63 -23.04
CA LEU A 147 10.79 -1.81 -24.30
C LEU A 147 11.78 -1.90 -25.46
N HIS A 148 12.85 -1.08 -25.46
CA HIS A 148 13.92 -1.14 -26.49
C HIS A 148 14.70 -2.45 -26.46
N GLU A 149 14.83 -3.12 -25.32
CA GLU A 149 15.45 -4.44 -25.21
C GLU A 149 14.66 -5.52 -25.98
N ARG A 150 13.33 -5.45 -25.92
CA ARG A 150 12.42 -6.46 -26.47
C ARG A 150 11.90 -6.15 -27.86
N VAL A 151 11.75 -4.87 -28.19
CA VAL A 151 11.17 -4.41 -29.46
C VAL A 151 12.22 -3.65 -30.26
N LYS A 152 12.62 -4.19 -31.40
CA LYS A 152 13.62 -3.57 -32.30
C LYS A 152 12.94 -2.86 -33.45
N GLY A 153 13.44 -1.68 -33.82
CA GLY A 153 12.99 -0.92 -35.00
C GLY A 153 11.65 -0.16 -34.84
N GLN A 154 11.14 -0.03 -33.61
CA GLN A 154 9.88 0.68 -33.32
C GLN A 154 10.11 1.88 -32.37
N ASP A 155 11.23 2.59 -32.52
CA ASP A 155 11.68 3.64 -31.60
C ASP A 155 10.66 4.75 -31.38
N LYS A 156 9.96 5.14 -32.45
CA LYS A 156 8.93 6.20 -32.39
C LYS A 156 7.69 5.73 -31.57
N ALA A 157 7.28 4.49 -31.76
CA ALA A 157 6.14 3.91 -31.02
C ALA A 157 6.48 3.73 -29.53
N ILE A 158 7.70 3.27 -29.23
CA ILE A 158 8.21 3.09 -27.86
C ILE A 158 8.24 4.44 -27.13
N ARG A 159 8.76 5.50 -27.75
CA ARG A 159 8.76 6.85 -27.16
C ARG A 159 7.35 7.33 -26.85
N THR A 160 6.43 7.26 -27.82
CA THR A 160 5.06 7.70 -27.61
C THR A 160 4.37 6.93 -26.48
N LEU A 161 4.55 5.61 -26.40
CA LEU A 161 4.03 4.78 -25.31
C LEU A 161 4.63 5.15 -23.95
N SER A 162 5.94 5.42 -23.90
CA SER A 162 6.64 5.80 -22.66
C SER A 162 6.24 7.20 -22.19
N GLU A 163 5.93 8.11 -23.10
CA GLU A 163 5.43 9.46 -22.78
C GLU A 163 3.99 9.46 -22.26
N ILE A 164 3.15 8.54 -22.76
CA ILE A 164 1.75 8.39 -22.29
C ILE A 164 1.70 7.73 -20.91
N GLY A 165 2.66 6.85 -20.60
CA GLY A 165 2.73 6.12 -19.33
C GLY A 165 3.41 6.88 -18.18
N ARG A 166 3.96 8.05 -18.44
CA ARG A 166 4.59 8.95 -17.44
C ARG A 166 3.61 10.01 -16.94
#